data_fbe2708d79511bfb5941717b048d06e8
#
_entry.id   fbe2708d79511bfb5941717b048d06e8
#
_cell.length_a   1.000
_cell.length_b   1.000
_cell.length_c   1.000
_cell.angle_alpha   90.00
_cell.angle_beta   90.00
_cell.angle_gamma   90.00
#
_symmetry.space_group_name_H-M   'P 1'
#
loop_
_entity.id
_entity.type
_entity.pdbx_description
1 polymer ?
#
loop_
_entity_poly.entity_id
_entity_poly.type
_entity_poly.pdbx_seq_one_letter_code
_entity_poly.pdbx_strand_id
1 'polypeptide(L)'
;MKAHFTIYVLFLLIVSSLYSCKSAKLSDAEEKQRIGEYYEAAAIYRKVYTKTSPKKRDLRGYIAYRMAECNRLINNTGKATSAYMNAIRYDYPDSTVYLRMGQMLQKTGRYPEAIKNYDIYMENDPSNLLAINGIQGCELAPGWKKNPTRYEVRRMDKFNSRRGEFSPMLAGDKYDQLYFASSRSKDKDAKVSAITGQNNNNLFLVKQDEKGAWLAPVELEDEVNTEYDEGTPSFS
;
A
#
# COMPACT_ATOMS: atom_id res chain seq x y z
N MET A 1 -14.77 -50.76 25.91
CA MET A 1 -14.85 -49.94 24.65
C MET A 1 -15.53 -48.61 24.85
N LYS A 2 -16.67 -48.47 25.51
CA LYS A 2 -17.37 -47.17 25.68
C LYS A 2 -16.56 -46.14 26.49
N ALA A 3 -15.84 -46.52 27.55
CA ALA A 3 -15.05 -45.61 28.36
C ALA A 3 -13.87 -44.97 27.59
N HIS A 4 -13.18 -45.73 26.75
CA HIS A 4 -12.05 -45.19 25.96
C HIS A 4 -12.55 -44.23 24.88
N PHE A 5 -13.70 -44.47 24.27
CA PHE A 5 -14.30 -43.57 23.28
C PHE A 5 -14.67 -42.21 23.90
N THR A 6 -15.22 -42.23 25.12
CA THR A 6 -15.56 -40.98 25.85
C THR A 6 -14.33 -40.17 26.19
N ILE A 7 -13.21 -40.80 26.57
CA ILE A 7 -11.95 -40.15 26.87
C ILE A 7 -11.34 -39.51 25.61
N TYR A 8 -11.39 -40.21 24.46
CA TYR A 8 -10.91 -39.63 23.18
C TYR A 8 -11.73 -38.42 22.74
N VAL A 9 -13.07 -38.47 22.90
CA VAL A 9 -13.92 -37.31 22.57
C VAL A 9 -13.67 -36.14 23.50
N LEU A 10 -13.47 -36.36 24.81
CA LEU A 10 -13.10 -35.31 25.75
C LEU A 10 -11.71 -34.71 25.42
N PHE A 11 -10.74 -35.53 25.05
CA PHE A 11 -9.40 -35.08 24.67
C PHE A 11 -9.44 -34.25 23.36
N LEU A 12 -10.25 -34.65 22.36
CA LEU A 12 -10.45 -33.88 21.12
C LEU A 12 -11.13 -32.53 21.39
N LEU A 13 -12.08 -32.45 22.31
CA LEU A 13 -12.73 -31.21 22.73
C LEU A 13 -11.77 -30.26 23.49
N ILE A 14 -10.87 -30.81 24.30
CA ILE A 14 -9.85 -30.04 25.02
C ILE A 14 -8.78 -29.52 24.04
N VAL A 15 -8.36 -30.32 23.07
CA VAL A 15 -7.38 -29.90 22.04
C VAL A 15 -7.98 -28.85 21.11
N SER A 16 -9.27 -28.93 20.77
CA SER A 16 -9.93 -27.91 19.95
C SER A 16 -10.10 -26.56 20.67
N SER A 17 -10.18 -26.55 22.00
CA SER A 17 -10.25 -25.31 22.81
C SER A 17 -8.89 -24.60 22.94
N LEU A 18 -7.78 -25.25 22.62
CA LEU A 18 -6.43 -24.67 22.63
C LEU A 18 -6.11 -23.88 21.33
N TYR A 19 -6.90 -24.01 20.28
CA TYR A 19 -6.88 -23.06 19.16
C TYR A 19 -7.61 -21.77 19.55
N SER A 20 -7.16 -21.14 20.63
CA SER A 20 -7.58 -19.80 20.98
C SER A 20 -7.11 -18.88 19.86
N CYS A 21 -8.06 -18.40 19.09
CA CYS A 21 -7.83 -17.33 18.12
C CYS A 21 -7.23 -16.16 18.88
N LYS A 22 -5.91 -15.94 18.81
CA LYS A 22 -5.25 -14.80 19.46
C LYS A 22 -6.01 -13.54 19.08
N SER A 23 -6.70 -12.95 20.04
CA SER A 23 -7.41 -11.70 19.81
C SER A 23 -6.38 -10.65 19.41
N ALA A 24 -6.61 -10.00 18.26
CA ALA A 24 -5.73 -8.92 17.81
C ALA A 24 -5.62 -7.85 18.90
N LYS A 25 -4.40 -7.53 19.31
CA LYS A 25 -4.09 -6.53 20.32
C LYS A 25 -3.54 -5.27 19.66
N LEU A 26 -3.74 -4.14 20.32
CA LEU A 26 -3.20 -2.87 19.85
C LEU A 26 -1.66 -2.90 19.81
N SER A 27 -1.04 -3.45 20.86
CA SER A 27 0.41 -3.61 20.95
C SER A 27 1.03 -4.39 19.77
N ASP A 28 0.31 -5.40 19.26
CA ASP A 28 0.79 -6.19 18.11
C ASP A 28 0.82 -5.32 16.82
N ALA A 29 -0.18 -4.44 16.65
CA ALA A 29 -0.22 -3.50 15.54
C ALA A 29 0.88 -2.44 15.63
N GLU A 30 1.12 -1.91 16.82
CA GLU A 30 2.16 -0.92 17.10
C GLU A 30 3.55 -1.50 16.85
N GLU A 31 3.80 -2.73 17.29
CA GLU A 31 5.06 -3.43 17.04
C GLU A 31 5.29 -3.67 15.54
N LYS A 32 4.28 -4.17 14.81
CA LYS A 32 4.37 -4.35 13.37
C LYS A 32 4.65 -3.03 12.64
N GLN A 33 4.01 -1.94 13.06
CA GLN A 33 4.28 -0.62 12.50
C GLN A 33 5.69 -0.14 12.82
N ARG A 34 6.20 -0.39 14.04
CA ARG A 34 7.53 0.01 14.48
C ARG A 34 8.64 -0.65 13.65
N ILE A 35 8.46 -1.93 13.29
CA ILE A 35 9.41 -2.67 12.45
C ILE A 35 9.19 -2.49 10.95
N GLY A 36 8.22 -1.63 10.53
CA GLY A 36 7.98 -1.30 9.14
C GLY A 36 7.03 -2.24 8.40
N GLU A 37 6.44 -3.24 9.05
CA GLU A 37 5.48 -4.16 8.44
C GLU A 37 4.08 -3.51 8.33
N TYR A 38 4.01 -2.45 7.51
CA TYR A 38 2.85 -1.55 7.46
C TYR A 38 1.57 -2.24 6.97
N TYR A 39 1.67 -3.19 6.04
CA TYR A 39 0.51 -3.92 5.56
C TYR A 39 -0.11 -4.79 6.67
N GLU A 40 0.71 -5.54 7.39
CA GLU A 40 0.23 -6.33 8.53
C GLU A 40 -0.28 -5.45 9.66
N ALA A 41 0.45 -4.39 10.00
CA ALA A 41 0.03 -3.42 11.00
C ALA A 41 -1.36 -2.84 10.69
N ALA A 42 -1.60 -2.39 9.45
CA ALA A 42 -2.88 -1.87 9.01
C ALA A 42 -4.01 -2.90 9.18
N ALA A 43 -3.74 -4.18 8.87
CA ALA A 43 -4.71 -5.26 9.04
C ALA A 43 -5.05 -5.51 10.51
N ILE A 44 -4.05 -5.47 11.41
CA ILE A 44 -4.26 -5.62 12.85
C ILE A 44 -4.99 -4.41 13.41
N TYR A 45 -4.56 -3.18 13.10
CA TYR A 45 -5.28 -1.95 13.49
C TYR A 45 -6.75 -1.98 13.09
N ARG A 46 -7.06 -2.44 11.87
CA ARG A 46 -8.45 -2.60 11.42
C ARG A 46 -9.24 -3.54 12.32
N LYS A 47 -8.68 -4.69 12.69
CA LYS A 47 -9.32 -5.67 13.59
C LYS A 47 -9.54 -5.08 14.98
N VAL A 48 -8.57 -4.34 15.51
CA VAL A 48 -8.68 -3.66 16.82
C VAL A 48 -9.72 -2.54 16.74
N TYR A 49 -9.69 -1.72 15.69
CA TYR A 49 -10.66 -0.64 15.48
C TYR A 49 -12.12 -1.14 15.47
N THR A 50 -12.40 -2.23 14.75
CA THR A 50 -13.75 -2.79 14.67
C THR A 50 -14.24 -3.34 16.02
N LYS A 51 -13.34 -3.84 16.86
CA LYS A 51 -13.66 -4.35 18.21
C LYS A 51 -13.73 -3.25 19.27
N THR A 52 -13.18 -2.06 19.00
CA THR A 52 -13.17 -0.95 19.96
C THR A 52 -14.55 -0.25 19.97
N SER A 53 -15.15 -0.11 21.14
CA SER A 53 -16.45 0.57 21.30
C SER A 53 -16.38 2.00 20.76
N PRO A 54 -17.43 2.49 20.05
CA PRO A 54 -17.53 3.88 19.62
C PRO A 54 -17.48 4.90 20.76
N LYS A 55 -17.82 4.49 21.98
CA LYS A 55 -17.74 5.33 23.19
C LYS A 55 -16.31 5.66 23.61
N LYS A 56 -15.33 4.85 23.21
CA LYS A 56 -13.90 5.09 23.45
C LYS A 56 -13.30 5.98 22.35
N ARG A 57 -13.77 7.25 22.30
CA ARG A 57 -13.48 8.18 21.20
C ARG A 57 -11.98 8.34 20.96
N ASP A 58 -11.21 8.71 21.99
CA ASP A 58 -9.77 8.97 21.89
C ASP A 58 -9.01 7.76 21.34
N LEU A 59 -9.32 6.57 21.89
CA LEU A 59 -8.71 5.32 21.42
C LEU A 59 -9.06 5.02 19.96
N ARG A 60 -10.31 5.26 19.56
CA ARG A 60 -10.72 5.07 18.17
C ARG A 60 -10.04 6.06 17.22
N GLY A 61 -9.92 7.32 17.62
CA GLY A 61 -9.18 8.35 16.90
C GLY A 61 -7.73 7.96 16.67
N TYR A 62 -7.06 7.54 17.74
CA TYR A 62 -5.69 7.07 17.71
C TYR A 62 -5.52 5.87 16.76
N ILE A 63 -6.32 4.80 16.93
CA ILE A 63 -6.22 3.61 16.08
C ILE A 63 -6.48 3.95 14.61
N ALA A 64 -7.47 4.80 14.34
CA ALA A 64 -7.79 5.23 12.99
C ALA A 64 -6.63 6.01 12.35
N TYR A 65 -5.99 6.93 13.08
CA TYR A 65 -4.83 7.65 12.61
C TYR A 65 -3.65 6.72 12.30
N ARG A 66 -3.31 5.80 13.22
CA ARG A 66 -2.21 4.84 13.01
C ARG A 66 -2.47 3.92 11.81
N MET A 67 -3.72 3.45 11.67
CA MET A 67 -4.15 2.67 10.50
C MET A 67 -4.03 3.47 9.20
N ALA A 68 -4.38 4.77 9.24
CA ALA A 68 -4.25 5.66 8.10
C ALA A 68 -2.79 5.84 7.68
N GLU A 69 -1.89 6.08 8.63
CA GLU A 69 -0.45 6.19 8.37
C GLU A 69 0.12 4.93 7.72
N CYS A 70 -0.22 3.74 8.22
CA CYS A 70 0.19 2.49 7.59
C CYS A 70 -0.30 2.38 6.14
N ASN A 71 -1.58 2.69 5.87
CA ASN A 71 -2.14 2.66 4.52
C ASN A 71 -1.52 3.71 3.60
N ARG A 72 -1.18 4.91 4.13
CA ARG A 72 -0.48 5.96 3.38
C ARG A 72 0.91 5.51 2.94
N LEU A 73 1.67 4.89 3.85
CA LEU A 73 3.03 4.42 3.60
C LEU A 73 3.09 3.30 2.55
N ILE A 74 2.08 2.44 2.47
CA ILE A 74 1.96 1.43 1.41
C ILE A 74 1.20 1.92 0.17
N ASN A 75 1.01 3.23 0.05
CA ASN A 75 0.35 3.85 -1.10
C ASN A 75 -1.13 3.43 -1.31
N ASN A 76 -1.82 2.96 -0.28
CA ASN A 76 -3.24 2.62 -0.33
C ASN A 76 -4.08 3.86 -0.02
N THR A 77 -4.11 4.81 -0.97
CA THR A 77 -4.71 6.13 -0.79
C THR A 77 -6.17 6.07 -0.34
N GLY A 78 -6.98 5.17 -0.91
CA GLY A 78 -8.41 5.06 -0.56
C GLY A 78 -8.63 4.63 0.89
N LYS A 79 -7.90 3.61 1.36
CA LYS A 79 -7.98 3.17 2.77
C LYS A 79 -7.39 4.21 3.73
N ALA A 80 -6.30 4.89 3.34
CA ALA A 80 -5.73 5.97 4.12
C ALA A 80 -6.73 7.11 4.31
N THR A 81 -7.35 7.60 3.22
CA THR A 81 -8.38 8.66 3.26
C THR A 81 -9.52 8.30 4.21
N SER A 82 -10.08 7.09 4.08
CA SER A 82 -11.18 6.64 4.93
C SER A 82 -10.77 6.55 6.40
N ALA A 83 -9.54 6.15 6.68
CA ALA A 83 -9.04 6.03 8.05
C ALA A 83 -8.73 7.41 8.67
N TYR A 84 -8.15 8.36 7.92
CA TYR A 84 -8.00 9.74 8.39
C TYR A 84 -9.34 10.41 8.65
N MET A 85 -10.34 10.21 7.79
CA MET A 85 -11.70 10.70 8.02
C MET A 85 -12.26 10.17 9.34
N ASN A 86 -12.01 8.90 9.67
CA ASN A 86 -12.40 8.35 10.96
C ASN A 86 -11.61 8.95 12.13
N ALA A 87 -10.31 9.20 11.98
CA ALA A 87 -9.50 9.87 13.00
C ALA A 87 -10.06 11.28 13.30
N ILE A 88 -10.36 12.07 12.28
CA ILE A 88 -11.00 13.39 12.40
C ILE A 88 -12.37 13.28 13.09
N ARG A 89 -13.21 12.33 12.69
CA ARG A 89 -14.53 12.09 13.30
C ARG A 89 -14.47 11.81 14.81
N TYR A 90 -13.39 11.20 15.25
CA TYR A 90 -13.14 10.87 16.66
C TYR A 90 -12.23 11.87 17.36
N ASP A 91 -12.08 13.07 16.80
CA ASP A 91 -11.35 14.21 17.37
C ASP A 91 -9.90 13.87 17.74
N TYR A 92 -9.18 13.18 16.82
CA TYR A 92 -7.76 12.91 17.00
C TYR A 92 -6.98 14.22 17.18
N PRO A 93 -6.21 14.39 18.27
CA PRO A 93 -5.76 15.71 18.72
C PRO A 93 -4.62 16.32 17.88
N ASP A 94 -3.87 15.51 17.12
CA ASP A 94 -2.74 15.99 16.31
C ASP A 94 -3.24 16.55 14.98
N SER A 95 -3.03 17.84 14.75
CA SER A 95 -3.46 18.55 13.54
C SER A 95 -2.81 18.00 12.26
N THR A 96 -1.71 17.22 12.35
CA THR A 96 -1.11 16.58 11.18
C THR A 96 -2.07 15.67 10.44
N VAL A 97 -3.16 15.20 11.08
CA VAL A 97 -4.23 14.45 10.43
C VAL A 97 -4.82 15.22 9.25
N TYR A 98 -4.98 16.54 9.35
CA TYR A 98 -5.49 17.38 8.28
C TYR A 98 -4.47 17.56 7.15
N LEU A 99 -3.19 17.76 7.48
CA LEU A 99 -2.12 17.79 6.47
C LEU A 99 -2.12 16.49 5.64
N ARG A 100 -2.13 15.33 6.31
CA ARG A 100 -2.15 14.03 5.65
C ARG A 100 -3.43 13.78 4.87
N MET A 101 -4.58 14.18 5.40
CA MET A 101 -5.86 14.12 4.68
C MET A 101 -5.82 14.97 3.41
N GLY A 102 -5.31 16.20 3.47
CA GLY A 102 -5.09 17.07 2.32
C GLY A 102 -4.25 16.38 1.23
N GLN A 103 -3.12 15.77 1.61
CA GLN A 103 -2.25 15.02 0.69
C GLN A 103 -2.99 13.86 0.00
N MET A 104 -3.81 13.10 0.72
CA MET A 104 -4.59 11.99 0.15
C MET A 104 -5.66 12.49 -0.82
N LEU A 105 -6.33 13.57 -0.48
CA LEU A 105 -7.35 14.20 -1.34
C LEU A 105 -6.73 14.79 -2.60
N GLN A 106 -5.61 15.51 -2.47
CA GLN A 106 -4.85 16.05 -3.61
C GLN A 106 -4.44 14.93 -4.57
N LYS A 107 -3.93 13.82 -4.05
CA LYS A 107 -3.52 12.65 -4.83
C LYS A 107 -4.66 12.01 -5.63
N THR A 108 -5.90 12.17 -5.17
CA THR A 108 -7.11 11.67 -5.85
C THR A 108 -7.82 12.73 -6.69
N GLY A 109 -7.24 13.92 -6.85
CA GLY A 109 -7.80 15.01 -7.65
C GLY A 109 -8.95 15.77 -6.97
N ARG A 110 -9.18 15.55 -5.67
CA ARG A 110 -10.19 16.24 -4.87
C ARG A 110 -9.63 17.56 -4.34
N TYR A 111 -9.21 18.43 -5.26
CA TYR A 111 -8.46 19.64 -4.95
C TYR A 111 -9.15 20.61 -3.98
N PRO A 112 -10.45 20.95 -4.16
CA PRO A 112 -11.12 21.88 -3.23
C PRO A 112 -11.18 21.37 -1.79
N GLU A 113 -11.34 20.06 -1.63
CA GLU A 113 -11.37 19.43 -0.31
C GLU A 113 -9.97 19.31 0.30
N ALA A 114 -8.96 19.09 -0.55
CA ALA A 114 -7.57 19.09 -0.13
C ALA A 114 -7.16 20.45 0.44
N ILE A 115 -7.48 21.54 -0.26
CA ILE A 115 -7.22 22.92 0.18
C ILE A 115 -7.84 23.17 1.54
N LYS A 116 -9.12 22.84 1.75
CA LYS A 116 -9.78 23.00 3.06
C LYS A 116 -9.03 22.29 4.20
N ASN A 117 -8.51 21.11 3.95
CA ASN A 117 -7.75 20.38 4.96
C ASN A 117 -6.37 21.01 5.22
N TYR A 118 -5.70 21.49 4.19
CA TYR A 118 -4.45 22.23 4.36
C TYR A 118 -4.68 23.54 5.13
N ASP A 119 -5.76 24.28 4.85
CA ASP A 119 -6.11 25.51 5.58
C ASP A 119 -6.30 25.24 7.06
N ILE A 120 -7.08 24.20 7.43
CA ILE A 120 -7.26 23.80 8.84
C ILE A 120 -5.91 23.47 9.50
N TYR A 121 -5.03 22.77 8.81
CA TYR A 121 -3.69 22.47 9.33
C TYR A 121 -2.87 23.74 9.55
N MET A 122 -2.95 24.69 8.61
CA MET A 122 -2.19 25.96 8.65
C MET A 122 -2.65 26.91 9.77
N GLU A 123 -3.83 26.72 10.37
CA GLU A 123 -4.20 27.43 11.60
C GLU A 123 -3.21 27.15 12.75
N ASN A 124 -2.56 25.98 12.76
CA ASN A 124 -1.57 25.60 13.77
C ASN A 124 -0.12 25.81 13.31
N ASP A 125 0.17 25.70 12.01
CA ASP A 125 1.49 25.86 11.42
C ASP A 125 1.40 26.60 10.08
N PRO A 126 1.27 27.94 10.10
CA PRO A 126 1.07 28.76 8.90
C PRO A 126 2.26 28.75 7.92
N SER A 127 3.43 28.36 8.40
CA SER A 127 4.68 28.39 7.60
C SER A 127 5.05 27.02 7.01
N ASN A 128 4.19 26.02 7.15
CA ASN A 128 4.49 24.68 6.68
C ASN A 128 4.54 24.58 5.16
N LEU A 129 5.71 24.35 4.62
CA LEU A 129 5.94 24.30 3.17
C LEU A 129 5.18 23.16 2.48
N LEU A 130 4.89 22.06 3.17
CA LEU A 130 4.10 20.95 2.57
C LEU A 130 2.65 21.38 2.37
N ALA A 131 2.07 22.13 3.30
CA ALA A 131 0.71 22.63 3.17
C ALA A 131 0.64 23.74 2.11
N ILE A 132 1.55 24.71 2.15
CA ILE A 132 1.63 25.81 1.18
C ILE A 132 1.78 25.26 -0.25
N ASN A 133 2.75 24.38 -0.49
CA ASN A 133 2.97 23.77 -1.81
C ASN A 133 1.78 22.85 -2.20
N GLY A 134 1.14 22.23 -1.23
CA GLY A 134 -0.07 21.43 -1.44
C GLY A 134 -1.22 22.27 -1.98
N ILE A 135 -1.50 23.44 -1.37
CA ILE A 135 -2.52 24.40 -1.83
C ILE A 135 -2.19 24.89 -3.24
N GLN A 136 -0.99 25.40 -3.46
CA GLN A 136 -0.56 25.89 -4.77
C GLN A 136 -0.69 24.80 -5.84
N GLY A 137 -0.26 23.57 -5.55
CA GLY A 137 -0.40 22.45 -6.47
C GLY A 137 -1.87 22.12 -6.80
N CYS A 138 -2.77 22.21 -5.82
CA CYS A 138 -4.21 22.01 -6.01
C CYS A 138 -4.83 23.11 -6.90
N GLU A 139 -4.40 24.35 -6.75
CA GLU A 139 -4.87 25.49 -7.54
C GLU A 139 -4.39 25.41 -9.00
N LEU A 140 -3.13 25.00 -9.22
CA LEU A 140 -2.51 24.92 -10.53
C LEU A 140 -2.95 23.70 -11.35
N ALA A 141 -3.22 22.55 -10.69
CA ALA A 141 -3.48 21.28 -11.36
C ALA A 141 -4.62 21.32 -12.40
N PRO A 142 -5.77 22.02 -12.17
CA PRO A 142 -6.81 22.16 -13.19
C PRO A 142 -6.34 22.90 -14.44
N GLY A 143 -5.43 23.88 -14.27
CA GLY A 143 -4.82 24.61 -15.37
C GLY A 143 -3.91 23.74 -16.23
N TRP A 144 -3.07 22.94 -15.61
CA TRP A 144 -2.19 21.99 -16.30
C TRP A 144 -2.96 20.95 -17.10
N LYS A 145 -4.10 20.51 -16.59
CA LYS A 145 -4.96 19.57 -17.31
C LYS A 145 -5.57 20.21 -18.58
N LYS A 146 -5.87 21.51 -18.53
CA LYS A 146 -6.39 22.26 -19.70
C LYS A 146 -5.32 22.60 -20.72
N ASN A 147 -4.08 22.80 -20.26
CA ASN A 147 -2.93 23.16 -21.06
C ASN A 147 -1.85 22.07 -20.97
N PRO A 148 -2.06 20.90 -21.61
CA PRO A 148 -1.12 19.80 -21.54
C PRO A 148 0.19 20.18 -22.22
N THR A 149 1.28 19.55 -21.79
CA THR A 149 2.58 19.67 -22.45
C THR A 149 2.53 19.00 -23.84
N ARG A 150 3.58 19.22 -24.65
CA ARG A 150 3.75 18.54 -25.96
C ARG A 150 3.97 17.02 -25.86
N TYR A 151 4.19 16.50 -24.67
CA TYR A 151 4.45 15.07 -24.45
C TYR A 151 3.14 14.32 -24.30
N GLU A 152 3.02 13.21 -25.02
CA GLU A 152 1.94 12.25 -24.86
C GLU A 152 2.45 11.03 -24.10
N VAL A 153 1.91 10.78 -22.93
CA VAL A 153 2.24 9.59 -22.11
C VAL A 153 1.22 8.50 -22.43
N ARG A 154 1.69 7.39 -23.00
CA ARG A 154 0.86 6.24 -23.31
C ARG A 154 1.21 5.07 -22.40
N ARG A 155 0.19 4.42 -21.89
CA ARG A 155 0.37 3.16 -21.17
C ARG A 155 0.75 2.05 -22.15
N MET A 156 1.75 1.28 -21.78
CA MET A 156 2.17 0.09 -22.55
C MET A 156 1.44 -1.15 -22.00
N ASP A 157 0.18 -1.34 -22.39
CA ASP A 157 -0.71 -2.38 -21.85
C ASP A 157 -0.14 -3.80 -22.00
N LYS A 158 0.74 -4.01 -22.98
CA LYS A 158 1.41 -5.30 -23.19
C LYS A 158 2.39 -5.65 -22.07
N PHE A 159 3.00 -4.65 -21.44
CA PHE A 159 4.01 -4.84 -20.39
C PHE A 159 3.44 -4.58 -19.00
N ASN A 160 2.52 -3.62 -18.90
CA ASN A 160 1.94 -3.24 -17.63
C ASN A 160 0.86 -4.22 -17.20
N SER A 161 0.88 -4.61 -15.94
CA SER A 161 -0.14 -5.41 -15.29
C SER A 161 -1.02 -4.55 -14.37
N ARG A 162 -1.76 -5.18 -13.47
CA ARG A 162 -2.45 -4.51 -12.35
C ARG A 162 -1.55 -4.35 -11.12
N ARG A 163 -0.30 -4.78 -11.24
CA ARG A 163 0.72 -4.73 -10.19
C ARG A 163 1.70 -3.59 -10.47
N GLY A 164 2.70 -3.44 -9.62
CA GLY A 164 3.79 -2.50 -9.84
C GLY A 164 4.73 -3.01 -10.93
N GLU A 165 5.08 -2.15 -11.86
CA GLU A 165 6.19 -2.32 -12.80
C GLU A 165 7.11 -1.11 -12.65
N PHE A 166 8.43 -1.34 -12.57
CA PHE A 166 9.39 -0.26 -12.39
C PHE A 166 10.78 -0.63 -12.92
N SER A 167 11.68 0.34 -12.92
CA SER A 167 13.07 0.19 -13.37
C SER A 167 13.22 -0.44 -14.77
N PRO A 168 12.55 0.10 -15.80
CA PRO A 168 12.71 -0.40 -17.15
C PRO A 168 14.11 -0.10 -17.67
N MET A 169 14.73 -1.09 -18.31
CA MET A 169 16.05 -0.97 -18.94
C MET A 169 16.04 -1.62 -20.30
N LEU A 170 16.38 -0.85 -21.33
CA LEU A 170 16.59 -1.35 -22.68
C LEU A 170 18.00 -1.93 -22.83
N ALA A 171 18.10 -3.06 -23.50
CA ALA A 171 19.34 -3.77 -23.78
C ALA A 171 19.32 -4.38 -25.19
N GLY A 172 20.42 -5.05 -25.55
CA GLY A 172 20.66 -5.55 -26.91
C GLY A 172 21.22 -4.48 -27.85
N ASP A 173 21.93 -4.87 -28.87
CA ASP A 173 22.59 -3.95 -29.82
C ASP A 173 21.61 -3.03 -30.55
N LYS A 174 20.36 -3.45 -30.67
CA LYS A 174 19.27 -2.71 -31.33
C LYS A 174 18.23 -2.18 -30.35
N TYR A 175 18.48 -2.23 -29.04
CA TYR A 175 17.49 -1.93 -28.01
C TYR A 175 16.19 -2.74 -28.16
N ASP A 176 16.32 -3.98 -28.57
CA ASP A 176 15.25 -4.93 -28.86
C ASP A 176 14.88 -5.82 -27.67
N GLN A 177 15.49 -5.56 -26.52
CA GLN A 177 15.22 -6.21 -25.24
C GLN A 177 14.87 -5.19 -24.19
N LEU A 178 13.82 -5.47 -23.39
CA LEU A 178 13.40 -4.64 -22.28
C LEU A 178 13.37 -5.49 -21.01
N TYR A 179 14.17 -5.12 -20.04
CA TYR A 179 14.15 -5.70 -18.69
C TYR A 179 13.40 -4.75 -17.76
N PHE A 180 12.66 -5.29 -16.81
CA PHE A 180 11.99 -4.50 -15.77
C PHE A 180 11.64 -5.37 -14.56
N ALA A 181 11.49 -4.74 -13.39
CA ALA A 181 11.00 -5.39 -12.20
C ALA A 181 9.46 -5.32 -12.13
N SER A 182 8.84 -6.41 -11.63
CA SER A 182 7.38 -6.46 -11.45
C SER A 182 6.99 -7.34 -10.29
N SER A 183 5.98 -6.91 -9.51
CA SER A 183 5.35 -7.71 -8.46
C SER A 183 4.23 -8.62 -8.96
N ARG A 184 4.15 -8.87 -10.28
CA ARG A 184 3.22 -9.87 -10.82
C ARG A 184 3.66 -11.27 -10.42
N SER A 185 2.73 -12.17 -10.15
CA SER A 185 3.00 -13.58 -9.90
C SER A 185 1.97 -14.43 -10.62
N LYS A 186 2.40 -15.59 -11.08
CA LYS A 186 1.52 -16.65 -11.61
C LYS A 186 0.93 -17.47 -10.46
N ASP A 187 1.62 -17.54 -9.34
CA ASP A 187 1.16 -18.23 -8.14
C ASP A 187 0.11 -17.39 -7.41
N LYS A 188 -1.09 -17.96 -7.26
CA LYS A 188 -2.21 -17.34 -6.55
C LYS A 188 -2.03 -17.37 -5.04
N ASP A 189 -1.23 -18.27 -4.54
CA ASP A 189 -0.96 -18.50 -3.12
C ASP A 189 0.39 -17.92 -2.68
N ALA A 190 1.06 -17.15 -3.55
CA ALA A 190 2.30 -16.48 -3.25
C ALA A 190 2.17 -15.62 -2.00
N LYS A 191 3.13 -15.76 -1.09
CA LYS A 191 3.19 -14.91 0.12
C LYS A 191 3.33 -13.46 -0.29
N VAL A 192 2.49 -12.62 0.31
CA VAL A 192 2.63 -11.18 0.15
C VAL A 192 3.55 -10.61 1.22
N SER A 193 4.28 -9.58 0.87
CA SER A 193 5.16 -8.84 1.78
C SER A 193 4.36 -8.26 2.96
N ALA A 194 4.84 -8.46 4.17
CA ALA A 194 4.29 -7.83 5.38
C ALA A 194 4.38 -6.30 5.34
N ILE A 195 5.32 -5.76 4.56
CA ILE A 195 5.55 -4.33 4.39
C ILE A 195 4.52 -3.74 3.44
N THR A 196 4.40 -4.28 2.22
CA THR A 196 3.63 -3.67 1.11
C THR A 196 2.28 -4.35 0.85
N GLY A 197 2.13 -5.63 1.22
CA GLY A 197 0.99 -6.47 0.84
C GLY A 197 0.98 -6.86 -0.64
N GLN A 198 2.10 -6.70 -1.33
CA GLN A 198 2.30 -7.17 -2.70
C GLN A 198 3.21 -8.40 -2.70
N ASN A 199 3.21 -9.15 -3.78
CA ASN A 199 4.21 -10.20 -3.97
C ASN A 199 5.60 -9.56 -4.09
N ASN A 200 6.64 -10.35 -3.85
CA ASN A 200 8.01 -9.94 -4.14
C ASN A 200 8.15 -9.59 -5.62
N ASN A 201 9.05 -8.68 -5.91
CA ASN A 201 9.31 -8.24 -7.26
C ASN A 201 10.31 -9.20 -7.91
N ASN A 202 9.99 -9.63 -9.12
CA ASN A 202 10.89 -10.42 -9.97
C ASN A 202 11.28 -9.63 -11.20
N LEU A 203 12.39 -9.98 -11.80
CA LEU A 203 12.85 -9.42 -13.07
C LEU A 203 12.18 -10.15 -14.23
N PHE A 204 11.74 -9.38 -15.20
CA PHE A 204 11.10 -9.83 -16.43
C PHE A 204 11.87 -9.33 -17.65
N LEU A 205 11.85 -10.13 -18.70
CA LEU A 205 12.40 -9.82 -20.02
C LEU A 205 11.27 -9.79 -21.06
N VAL A 206 11.30 -8.78 -21.90
CA VAL A 206 10.52 -8.72 -23.14
C VAL A 206 11.48 -8.57 -24.31
N LYS A 207 11.25 -9.30 -25.38
CA LYS A 207 12.02 -9.19 -26.64
C LYS A 207 11.11 -8.73 -27.76
N GLN A 208 11.71 -8.10 -28.77
CA GLN A 208 11.03 -7.88 -30.05
C GLN A 208 11.16 -9.13 -30.92
N ASP A 209 10.13 -9.37 -31.74
CA ASP A 209 10.20 -10.36 -32.81
C ASP A 209 10.96 -9.79 -34.05
N GLU A 210 11.11 -10.60 -35.08
CA GLU A 210 11.78 -10.21 -36.35
C GLU A 210 11.12 -9.00 -37.04
N LYS A 211 9.86 -8.70 -36.73
CA LYS A 211 9.10 -7.56 -37.26
C LYS A 211 9.14 -6.33 -36.37
N GLY A 212 9.91 -6.38 -35.27
CA GLY A 212 10.03 -5.31 -34.31
C GLY A 212 8.83 -5.21 -33.32
N ALA A 213 7.95 -6.20 -33.29
CA ALA A 213 6.83 -6.21 -32.36
C ALA A 213 7.24 -6.81 -31.02
N TRP A 214 6.96 -6.11 -29.93
CA TRP A 214 7.24 -6.60 -28.58
C TRP A 214 6.43 -7.85 -28.26
N LEU A 215 7.08 -8.88 -27.76
CA LEU A 215 6.47 -10.12 -27.27
C LEU A 215 5.85 -9.94 -25.86
N ALA A 216 5.29 -11.01 -25.30
CA ALA A 216 4.82 -10.99 -23.92
C ALA A 216 6.01 -11.04 -22.93
N PRO A 217 5.88 -10.42 -21.75
CA PRO A 217 6.89 -10.54 -20.70
C PRO A 217 7.10 -11.97 -20.24
N VAL A 218 8.37 -12.37 -20.13
CA VAL A 218 8.79 -13.65 -19.59
C VAL A 218 9.58 -13.38 -18.31
N GLU A 219 9.25 -14.08 -17.27
CA GLU A 219 9.97 -14.07 -16.00
C GLU A 219 11.36 -14.69 -16.19
N LEU A 220 12.40 -14.07 -15.63
CA LEU A 220 13.75 -14.66 -15.67
C LEU A 220 13.82 -15.88 -14.75
N GLU A 221 14.83 -16.71 -14.98
CA GLU A 221 15.04 -17.98 -14.27
C GLU A 221 15.43 -17.76 -12.80
N ASP A 222 15.37 -18.82 -12.00
CA ASP A 222 15.59 -18.80 -10.54
C ASP A 222 17.04 -18.42 -10.14
N GLU A 223 17.97 -18.43 -11.07
CA GLU A 223 19.34 -17.95 -10.85
C GLU A 223 19.40 -16.42 -10.71
N VAL A 224 18.40 -15.72 -11.24
CA VAL A 224 18.25 -14.26 -11.18
C VAL A 224 17.13 -13.86 -10.21
N ASN A 225 16.00 -14.55 -10.28
CA ASN A 225 14.85 -14.32 -9.41
C ASN A 225 14.90 -15.27 -8.21
N THR A 226 14.98 -14.70 -7.02
CA THR A 226 15.10 -15.44 -5.76
C THR A 226 13.80 -15.40 -4.94
N GLU A 227 13.84 -15.85 -3.70
CA GLU A 227 12.73 -15.72 -2.75
C GLU A 227 12.59 -14.28 -2.18
N TYR A 228 13.48 -13.36 -2.53
CA TYR A 228 13.52 -11.97 -2.09
C TYR A 228 12.98 -11.02 -3.16
N ASP A 229 12.94 -9.73 -2.84
CA ASP A 229 12.58 -8.68 -3.79
C ASP A 229 13.77 -8.40 -4.74
N GLU A 230 13.55 -8.56 -6.02
CA GLU A 230 14.50 -8.17 -7.04
C GLU A 230 14.32 -6.70 -7.42
N GLY A 231 15.44 -6.06 -7.75
CA GLY A 231 15.49 -4.60 -7.92
C GLY A 231 15.77 -4.17 -9.36
N THR A 232 16.53 -3.09 -9.47
CA THR A 232 16.87 -2.45 -10.75
C THR A 232 17.89 -3.26 -11.50
N PRO A 233 17.58 -3.79 -12.71
CA PRO A 233 18.57 -4.45 -13.53
C PRO A 233 19.59 -3.44 -14.05
N SER A 234 20.85 -3.89 -14.18
CA SER A 234 21.90 -3.15 -14.88
C SER A 234 22.80 -4.12 -15.63
N PHE A 235 23.33 -3.71 -16.79
CA PHE A 235 24.30 -4.47 -17.55
C PHE A 235 25.60 -3.68 -17.65
N SER A 236 26.70 -4.39 -17.64
CA SER A 236 28.05 -3.87 -17.88
C SER A 236 28.49 -4.16 -19.31
#